data_e41059956e76e3996022a2ff54aeaba0
#
_entry.id   e41059956e76e3996022a2ff54aeaba0
#
_cell.length_a   1.000
_cell.length_b   1.000
_cell.length_c   1.000
_cell.angle_alpha   90.00
_cell.angle_beta   90.00
_cell.angle_gamma   90.00
#
_symmetry.space_group_name_H-M   'P 1'
#
loop_
_entity.id
_entity.type
_entity.pdbx_description
1 polymer ?
#
loop_
_entity_poly.entity_id
_entity_poly.type
_entity_poly.pdbx_seq_one_letter_code
_entity_poly.pdbx_strand_id
1 'polypeptide(L)'
;LLTVLFEDKTQIVEILESEGNQLAETDKFNRVDIKAKNSKGEIILVEVQNTREVYYLERILYGVAKTITEHISLGESYGNIKKVYSISIVYFDLGKGNDYLYHGQNRFIGVHTSDELQISTKQENAILPKYPREIFPEYYIIRVNEFDKVAKTPLEEWVNYLKTGEIEPDTKVPGLSEAREKLKYYSMAPAERYAYDEHLNAIMIQNDVLSTAKLEGLTEGRSKGRAEGREEGRAEGREEALLSTARNLKAMGLSMEDISRATGLSKEDIVKL
;
A
#
# COMPACT_ATOMS: atom_id res chain seq x y z
N LEU A 1 -6.95 -5.16 11.84
CA LEU A 1 -8.23 -5.84 11.66
C LEU A 1 -8.44 -6.32 10.22
N LEU A 2 -8.45 -5.43 9.20
CA LEU A 2 -8.76 -5.78 7.81
C LEU A 2 -7.86 -6.88 7.25
N THR A 3 -6.54 -6.78 7.45
CA THR A 3 -5.56 -7.79 7.01
C THR A 3 -5.86 -9.18 7.60
N VAL A 4 -6.34 -9.21 8.83
CA VAL A 4 -6.69 -10.45 9.52
C VAL A 4 -8.04 -10.97 9.04
N LEU A 5 -9.02 -10.08 8.83
CA LEU A 5 -10.37 -10.44 8.38
C LEU A 5 -10.38 -10.99 6.96
N PHE A 6 -9.56 -10.42 6.07
CA PHE A 6 -9.49 -10.84 4.67
C PHE A 6 -8.44 -11.92 4.40
N GLU A 7 -7.66 -12.32 5.42
CA GLU A 7 -6.54 -13.25 5.28
C GLU A 7 -5.53 -12.84 4.18
N ASP A 8 -5.51 -11.54 3.86
CA ASP A 8 -4.66 -10.94 2.83
C ASP A 8 -4.09 -9.60 3.32
N LYS A 9 -2.87 -9.29 2.93
CA LYS A 9 -2.24 -8.01 3.28
C LYS A 9 -3.00 -6.86 2.64
N THR A 10 -3.92 -6.29 3.38
CA THR A 10 -4.71 -5.14 2.95
C THR A 10 -3.95 -3.85 3.23
N GLN A 11 -3.58 -3.14 2.18
CA GLN A 11 -2.96 -1.83 2.26
C GLN A 11 -3.99 -0.76 1.91
N ILE A 12 -4.34 0.09 2.87
CA ILE A 12 -5.17 1.27 2.62
C ILE A 12 -4.28 2.33 1.97
N VAL A 13 -4.69 2.82 0.81
CA VAL A 13 -3.98 3.86 0.06
C VAL A 13 -4.67 5.21 0.17
N GLU A 14 -5.96 5.22 0.51
CA GLU A 14 -6.75 6.43 0.58
C GLU A 14 -7.88 6.28 1.60
N ILE A 15 -8.09 7.28 2.44
CA ILE A 15 -9.30 7.43 3.25
C ILE A 15 -10.22 8.37 2.47
N LEU A 16 -11.41 7.88 2.15
CA LEU A 16 -12.41 8.58 1.38
C LEU A 16 -13.34 9.36 2.31
N GLU A 17 -14.07 10.32 1.73
CA GLU A 17 -15.13 11.01 2.43
C GLU A 17 -16.22 10.03 2.88
N SER A 18 -16.52 10.02 4.17
CA SER A 18 -17.43 9.04 4.78
C SER A 18 -18.91 9.42 4.62
N GLU A 19 -19.17 10.68 4.27
CA GLU A 19 -20.52 11.17 4.01
C GLU A 19 -20.85 10.99 2.52
N GLY A 20 -21.92 10.27 2.22
CA GLY A 20 -22.39 10.10 0.84
C GLY A 20 -22.94 11.42 0.28
N ASN A 21 -22.60 11.74 -0.97
CA ASN A 21 -23.13 12.90 -1.64
C ASN A 21 -24.66 12.84 -1.75
N GLN A 22 -25.31 13.90 -1.34
CA GLN A 22 -26.73 14.12 -1.59
C GLN A 22 -26.87 14.79 -2.95
N LEU A 23 -27.16 14.00 -3.99
CA LEU A 23 -27.30 14.49 -5.36
C LEU A 23 -28.63 15.20 -5.60
N ALA A 24 -29.65 14.89 -4.78
CA ALA A 24 -30.94 15.54 -4.77
C ALA A 24 -31.38 15.81 -3.32
N GLU A 25 -32.18 16.85 -3.12
CA GLU A 25 -32.70 17.24 -1.80
C GLU A 25 -33.56 16.12 -1.15
N THR A 26 -34.08 15.20 -1.97
CA THR A 26 -34.85 14.02 -1.56
C THR A 26 -34.02 12.78 -1.31
N ASP A 27 -32.72 12.80 -1.61
CA ASP A 27 -31.82 11.66 -1.39
C ASP A 27 -31.61 11.43 0.10
N LYS A 28 -31.72 10.16 0.50
CA LYS A 28 -31.44 9.78 1.86
C LYS A 28 -29.93 9.92 2.14
N PHE A 29 -29.61 10.68 3.17
CA PHE A 29 -28.24 10.87 3.62
C PHE A 29 -27.64 9.52 4.08
N ASN A 30 -26.45 9.20 3.62
CA ASN A 30 -25.73 8.00 4.02
C ASN A 30 -24.36 8.39 4.60
N ARG A 31 -24.13 7.98 5.83
CA ARG A 31 -22.87 8.20 6.53
C ARG A 31 -22.35 6.86 7.04
N VAL A 32 -21.10 6.59 6.81
CA VAL A 32 -20.37 5.45 7.38
C VAL A 32 -19.22 5.99 8.23
N ASP A 33 -18.75 5.21 9.20
CA ASP A 33 -17.69 5.70 10.10
C ASP A 33 -16.34 5.79 9.38
N ILE A 34 -16.04 4.80 8.53
CA ILE A 34 -14.81 4.81 7.73
C ILE A 34 -15.14 4.34 6.31
N LYS A 35 -14.72 5.11 5.33
CA LYS A 35 -14.72 4.75 3.92
C LYS A 35 -13.29 4.84 3.40
N ALA A 36 -12.78 3.76 2.84
CA ALA A 36 -11.38 3.67 2.44
C ALA A 36 -11.24 2.93 1.11
N LYS A 37 -10.12 3.16 0.43
CA LYS A 37 -9.75 2.46 -0.79
C LYS A 37 -8.43 1.74 -0.58
N ASN A 38 -8.38 0.48 -0.97
CA ASN A 38 -7.17 -0.33 -0.88
C ASN A 38 -6.31 -0.23 -2.16
N SER A 39 -5.13 -0.85 -2.13
CA SER A 39 -4.19 -0.87 -3.27
C SER A 39 -4.73 -1.56 -4.53
N LYS A 40 -5.78 -2.39 -4.40
CA LYS A 40 -6.48 -3.03 -5.53
C LYS A 40 -7.58 -2.12 -6.13
N GLY A 41 -7.80 -0.93 -5.54
CA GLY A 41 -8.85 0.00 -5.92
C GLY A 41 -10.24 -0.40 -5.41
N GLU A 42 -10.34 -1.39 -4.53
CA GLU A 42 -11.60 -1.82 -3.91
C GLU A 42 -11.98 -0.88 -2.77
N ILE A 43 -13.28 -0.70 -2.55
CA ILE A 43 -13.80 0.20 -1.52
C ILE A 43 -14.15 -0.60 -0.27
N ILE A 44 -13.72 -0.11 0.88
CA ILE A 44 -13.98 -0.70 2.18
C ILE A 44 -14.80 0.28 3.00
N LEU A 45 -15.97 -0.16 3.43
CA LEU A 45 -16.84 0.55 4.35
C LEU A 45 -16.75 -0.13 5.71
N VAL A 46 -16.47 0.62 6.76
CA VAL A 46 -16.54 0.13 8.14
C VAL A 46 -17.54 0.97 8.90
N GLU A 47 -18.42 0.31 9.61
CA GLU A 47 -19.43 0.92 10.45
C GLU A 47 -19.43 0.27 11.83
N VAL A 48 -19.43 1.11 12.87
CA VAL A 48 -19.49 0.69 14.26
C VAL A 48 -20.83 1.12 14.84
N GLN A 49 -21.69 0.18 15.16
CA GLN A 49 -23.06 0.47 15.59
C GLN A 49 -23.33 -0.06 17.00
N ASN A 50 -23.62 0.88 17.91
CA ASN A 50 -23.91 0.57 19.31
C ASN A 50 -25.39 0.40 19.60
N THR A 51 -26.26 1.05 18.81
CA THR A 51 -27.69 1.11 19.04
C THR A 51 -28.42 0.23 18.03
N ARG A 52 -29.40 -0.54 18.51
CA ARG A 52 -30.21 -1.40 17.67
C ARG A 52 -31.08 -0.58 16.71
N GLU A 53 -30.98 -0.92 15.43
CA GLU A 53 -31.86 -0.43 14.37
C GLU A 53 -32.61 -1.60 13.73
N VAL A 54 -33.92 -1.46 13.57
CA VAL A 54 -34.77 -2.52 13.01
C VAL A 54 -34.45 -2.81 11.55
N TYR A 55 -34.10 -1.79 10.79
CA TYR A 55 -33.79 -1.87 9.36
C TYR A 55 -32.27 -1.76 9.08
N TYR A 56 -31.46 -2.32 9.96
CA TYR A 56 -30.01 -2.18 9.86
C TYR A 56 -29.41 -2.82 8.61
N LEU A 57 -29.90 -4.00 8.21
CA LEU A 57 -29.42 -4.67 7.00
C LEU A 57 -29.79 -3.92 5.72
N GLU A 58 -31.00 -3.37 5.68
CA GLU A 58 -31.44 -2.52 4.57
C GLU A 58 -30.61 -1.24 4.48
N ARG A 59 -30.21 -0.66 5.61
CA ARG A 59 -29.30 0.48 5.66
C ARG A 59 -27.93 0.13 5.10
N ILE A 60 -27.34 -0.99 5.50
CA ILE A 60 -26.07 -1.48 4.95
C ILE A 60 -26.17 -1.67 3.43
N LEU A 61 -27.23 -2.35 2.97
CA LEU A 61 -27.48 -2.57 1.54
C LEU A 61 -27.57 -1.24 0.79
N TYR A 62 -28.31 -0.26 1.32
CA TYR A 62 -28.42 1.07 0.72
C TYR A 62 -27.07 1.77 0.65
N GLY A 63 -26.27 1.75 1.72
CA GLY A 63 -24.95 2.35 1.78
C GLY A 63 -23.98 1.78 0.75
N VAL A 64 -23.99 0.46 0.58
CA VAL A 64 -23.20 -0.24 -0.44
C VAL A 64 -23.66 0.15 -1.85
N ALA A 65 -24.97 0.17 -2.13
CA ALA A 65 -25.50 0.54 -3.43
C ALA A 65 -25.14 2.00 -3.78
N LYS A 66 -25.27 2.92 -2.83
CA LYS A 66 -24.91 4.33 -3.00
C LYS A 66 -23.40 4.48 -3.27
N THR A 67 -22.56 3.77 -2.53
CA THR A 67 -21.11 3.76 -2.75
C THR A 67 -20.74 3.28 -4.16
N ILE A 68 -21.42 2.26 -4.67
CA ILE A 68 -21.19 1.80 -6.05
C ILE A 68 -21.53 2.90 -7.05
N THR A 69 -22.67 3.58 -6.89
CA THR A 69 -23.11 4.64 -7.81
C THR A 69 -22.23 5.89 -7.74
N GLU A 70 -21.66 6.21 -6.58
CA GLU A 70 -20.75 7.35 -6.42
C GLU A 70 -19.40 7.14 -7.09
N HIS A 71 -19.01 5.89 -7.37
CA HIS A 71 -17.72 5.54 -7.96
C HIS A 71 -17.79 5.12 -9.43
N ILE A 72 -18.91 5.41 -10.09
CA ILE A 72 -19.07 5.24 -11.54
C ILE A 72 -19.85 6.43 -12.11
N SER A 73 -19.31 7.05 -13.14
CA SER A 73 -19.91 8.21 -13.78
C SER A 73 -20.70 7.84 -15.05
N LEU A 74 -21.58 8.74 -15.46
CA LEU A 74 -22.32 8.57 -16.72
C LEU A 74 -21.34 8.46 -17.90
N GLY A 75 -21.52 7.43 -18.72
CA GLY A 75 -20.66 7.16 -19.89
C GLY A 75 -19.42 6.29 -19.58
N GLU A 76 -19.15 5.96 -18.31
CA GLU A 76 -18.10 5.01 -17.97
C GLU A 76 -18.53 3.56 -18.21
N SER A 77 -17.55 2.70 -18.46
CA SER A 77 -17.78 1.27 -18.60
C SER A 77 -18.17 0.64 -17.25
N TYR A 78 -19.14 -0.25 -17.25
CA TYR A 78 -19.47 -1.07 -16.07
C TYR A 78 -18.28 -1.90 -15.55
N GLY A 79 -17.25 -2.14 -16.38
CA GLY A 79 -15.99 -2.74 -15.94
C GLY A 79 -15.23 -1.90 -14.92
N ASN A 80 -15.55 -0.63 -14.75
CA ASN A 80 -14.96 0.28 -13.77
C ASN A 80 -15.62 0.19 -12.38
N ILE A 81 -16.73 -0.53 -12.24
CA ILE A 81 -17.36 -0.77 -10.94
C ILE A 81 -16.34 -1.41 -10.00
N LYS A 82 -16.15 -0.79 -8.85
CA LYS A 82 -15.24 -1.26 -7.81
C LYS A 82 -15.96 -2.24 -6.89
N LYS A 83 -15.27 -3.31 -6.51
CA LYS A 83 -15.75 -4.19 -5.46
C LYS A 83 -15.87 -3.41 -4.16
N VAL A 84 -16.94 -3.65 -3.41
CA VAL A 84 -17.21 -3.02 -2.11
C VAL A 84 -17.22 -4.10 -1.04
N TYR A 85 -16.46 -3.88 0.02
CA TYR A 85 -16.52 -4.63 1.27
C TYR A 85 -17.26 -3.80 2.31
N SER A 86 -18.29 -4.36 2.90
CA SER A 86 -19.04 -3.74 3.99
C SER A 86 -18.78 -4.51 5.29
N ILE A 87 -18.20 -3.84 6.27
CA ILE A 87 -17.82 -4.40 7.54
C ILE A 87 -18.62 -3.70 8.63
N SER A 88 -19.50 -4.44 9.28
CA SER A 88 -20.37 -3.97 10.36
C SER A 88 -19.89 -4.54 11.69
N ILE A 89 -19.50 -3.66 12.60
CA ILE A 89 -19.11 -3.99 13.97
C ILE A 89 -20.27 -3.60 14.88
N VAL A 90 -21.03 -4.58 15.36
CA VAL A 90 -22.28 -4.33 16.10
C VAL A 90 -22.19 -4.77 17.56
N TYR A 91 -22.64 -3.88 18.44
CA TYR A 91 -22.69 -4.06 19.90
C TYR A 91 -24.09 -4.29 20.44
N PHE A 92 -25.05 -4.59 19.57
CA PHE A 92 -26.42 -4.91 19.93
C PHE A 92 -26.82 -6.28 19.41
N ASP A 93 -27.89 -6.84 19.97
CA ASP A 93 -28.47 -8.08 19.47
C ASP A 93 -29.14 -7.86 18.11
N LEU A 94 -28.47 -8.33 17.05
CA LEU A 94 -28.97 -8.23 15.69
C LEU A 94 -30.06 -9.27 15.38
N GLY A 95 -30.12 -10.36 16.15
CA GLY A 95 -31.05 -11.46 15.96
C GLY A 95 -30.43 -12.82 16.26
N LYS A 96 -31.12 -13.90 15.89
CA LYS A 96 -30.72 -15.27 16.18
C LYS A 96 -29.53 -15.71 15.35
N GLY A 97 -28.60 -16.40 15.98
CA GLY A 97 -27.41 -16.98 15.35
C GLY A 97 -26.37 -17.28 16.43
N ASN A 98 -25.55 -18.30 16.22
CA ASN A 98 -24.61 -18.85 17.21
C ASN A 98 -23.16 -18.38 17.03
N ASP A 99 -22.90 -17.54 16.01
CA ASP A 99 -21.55 -17.07 15.72
C ASP A 99 -21.41 -15.56 15.98
N TYR A 100 -20.21 -15.14 16.32
CA TYR A 100 -19.84 -13.74 16.44
C TYR A 100 -19.46 -13.10 15.09
N LEU A 101 -19.14 -13.92 14.06
CA LEU A 101 -18.78 -13.47 12.72
C LEU A 101 -19.68 -14.10 11.67
N TYR A 102 -20.31 -13.27 10.87
CA TYR A 102 -21.06 -13.69 9.69
C TYR A 102 -20.44 -13.09 8.46
N HIS A 103 -20.24 -13.93 7.44
CA HIS A 103 -19.68 -13.57 6.15
C HIS A 103 -20.70 -13.81 5.05
N GLY A 104 -21.06 -12.76 4.32
CA GLY A 104 -22.00 -12.79 3.21
C GLY A 104 -21.32 -12.45 1.89
N GLN A 105 -21.44 -13.34 0.90
CA GLN A 105 -20.96 -13.12 -0.47
C GLN A 105 -21.96 -13.67 -1.48
N ASN A 106 -21.95 -13.11 -2.69
CA ASN A 106 -22.83 -13.57 -3.76
C ASN A 106 -22.17 -14.70 -4.54
N ARG A 107 -22.74 -15.88 -4.45
CA ARG A 107 -22.36 -17.07 -5.22
C ARG A 107 -23.53 -17.49 -6.11
N PHE A 108 -23.25 -17.78 -7.37
CA PHE A 108 -24.24 -18.27 -8.32
C PHE A 108 -24.01 -19.76 -8.54
N ILE A 109 -24.89 -20.57 -7.97
CA ILE A 109 -24.77 -22.02 -7.96
C ILE A 109 -25.79 -22.59 -8.94
N GLY A 110 -25.34 -23.49 -9.83
CA GLY A 110 -26.17 -24.20 -10.78
C GLY A 110 -27.25 -25.01 -10.06
N VAL A 111 -28.52 -24.75 -10.36
CA VAL A 111 -29.66 -25.40 -9.68
C VAL A 111 -29.66 -26.89 -9.87
N HIS A 112 -29.19 -27.38 -11.01
CA HIS A 112 -29.23 -28.80 -11.37
C HIS A 112 -27.88 -29.50 -11.22
N THR A 113 -26.78 -28.77 -11.30
CA THR A 113 -25.41 -29.30 -11.35
C THR A 113 -24.60 -29.00 -10.10
N SER A 114 -25.06 -28.04 -9.27
CA SER A 114 -24.38 -27.58 -8.05
C SER A 114 -22.97 -27.03 -8.28
N ASP A 115 -22.58 -26.73 -9.52
CA ASP A 115 -21.36 -26.03 -9.86
C ASP A 115 -21.49 -24.52 -9.60
N GLU A 116 -20.38 -23.84 -9.42
CA GLU A 116 -20.36 -22.39 -9.27
C GLU A 116 -20.09 -21.72 -10.63
N LEU A 117 -20.96 -20.79 -11.01
CA LEU A 117 -20.84 -20.05 -12.26
C LEU A 117 -19.54 -19.26 -12.30
N GLN A 118 -18.76 -19.49 -13.36
CA GLN A 118 -17.59 -18.70 -13.71
C GLN A 118 -17.88 -17.95 -15.00
N ILE A 119 -17.66 -16.64 -14.97
CA ILE A 119 -17.86 -15.76 -16.13
C ILE A 119 -16.52 -15.41 -16.78
N SER A 120 -16.57 -14.99 -18.04
CA SER A 120 -15.42 -14.40 -18.74
C SER A 120 -15.51 -12.88 -18.69
N THR A 121 -14.49 -12.20 -18.24
CA THR A 121 -14.42 -10.74 -18.20
C THR A 121 -13.23 -10.24 -19.00
N LYS A 122 -13.35 -9.06 -19.60
CA LYS A 122 -12.24 -8.38 -20.28
C LYS A 122 -11.47 -7.55 -19.27
N GLN A 123 -10.17 -7.83 -19.16
CA GLN A 123 -9.25 -7.03 -18.38
C GLN A 123 -8.08 -6.63 -19.30
N GLU A 124 -7.92 -5.33 -19.50
CA GLU A 124 -6.97 -4.78 -20.50
C GLU A 124 -7.14 -5.43 -21.89
N ASN A 125 -6.19 -6.23 -22.33
CA ASN A 125 -6.21 -6.93 -23.62
C ASN A 125 -6.45 -8.44 -23.51
N ALA A 126 -6.86 -8.93 -22.33
CA ALA A 126 -7.09 -10.35 -22.09
C ALA A 126 -8.54 -10.62 -21.62
N ILE A 127 -9.04 -11.82 -21.94
CA ILE A 127 -10.27 -12.35 -21.38
C ILE A 127 -9.86 -13.31 -20.26
N LEU A 128 -10.28 -13.00 -19.04
CA LEU A 128 -9.94 -13.77 -17.85
C LEU A 128 -11.22 -14.33 -17.20
N PRO A 129 -11.15 -15.55 -16.65
CA PRO A 129 -12.23 -16.09 -15.86
C PRO A 129 -12.36 -15.34 -14.54
N LYS A 130 -13.59 -15.10 -14.08
CA LYS A 130 -13.91 -14.43 -12.83
C LYS A 130 -15.16 -15.03 -12.21
N TYR A 131 -15.18 -15.13 -10.89
CA TYR A 131 -16.39 -15.55 -10.18
C TYR A 131 -17.25 -14.31 -9.82
N PRO A 132 -18.57 -14.46 -9.77
CA PRO A 132 -19.46 -13.38 -9.34
C PRO A 132 -19.06 -12.77 -7.98
N ARG A 133 -18.62 -13.57 -7.02
CA ARG A 133 -18.15 -13.11 -5.70
C ARG A 133 -16.98 -12.14 -5.75
N GLU A 134 -16.22 -12.09 -6.84
CA GLU A 134 -15.11 -11.14 -7.03
C GLU A 134 -15.58 -9.78 -7.58
N ILE A 135 -16.86 -9.67 -7.97
CA ILE A 135 -17.47 -8.45 -8.52
C ILE A 135 -18.48 -7.88 -7.55
N PHE A 136 -19.36 -8.73 -7.04
CA PHE A 136 -20.44 -8.34 -6.14
C PHE A 136 -19.91 -7.90 -4.78
N PRO A 137 -20.66 -7.06 -4.07
CA PRO A 137 -20.31 -6.66 -2.70
C PRO A 137 -20.17 -7.86 -1.76
N GLU A 138 -19.33 -7.69 -0.77
CA GLU A 138 -19.05 -8.67 0.26
C GLU A 138 -19.29 -8.06 1.63
N TYR A 139 -19.92 -8.80 2.53
CA TYR A 139 -20.40 -8.30 3.81
C TYR A 139 -19.79 -9.11 4.95
N TYR A 140 -19.30 -8.41 5.96
CA TYR A 140 -18.85 -8.97 7.22
C TYR A 140 -19.62 -8.33 8.36
N ILE A 141 -20.23 -9.14 9.22
CA ILE A 141 -20.94 -8.68 10.42
C ILE A 141 -20.23 -9.30 11.62
N ILE A 142 -19.64 -8.44 12.44
CA ILE A 142 -18.96 -8.80 13.68
C ILE A 142 -19.90 -8.44 14.85
N ARG A 143 -20.45 -9.45 15.50
CA ARG A 143 -21.33 -9.32 16.67
C ARG A 143 -20.46 -9.36 17.93
N VAL A 144 -19.92 -8.22 18.33
CA VAL A 144 -18.90 -8.12 19.39
C VAL A 144 -19.36 -8.76 20.71
N ASN A 145 -20.63 -8.54 21.10
CA ASN A 145 -21.17 -9.05 22.36
C ASN A 145 -21.34 -10.57 22.38
N GLU A 146 -21.46 -11.20 21.21
CA GLU A 146 -21.60 -12.66 21.07
C GLU A 146 -20.27 -13.41 21.15
N PHE A 147 -19.14 -12.69 21.17
CA PHE A 147 -17.84 -13.31 21.42
C PHE A 147 -17.70 -13.61 22.92
N ASP A 148 -17.76 -14.89 23.29
CA ASP A 148 -17.81 -15.35 24.70
C ASP A 148 -16.70 -16.35 25.06
N LYS A 149 -15.67 -16.46 24.22
CA LYS A 149 -14.57 -17.42 24.37
C LYS A 149 -13.21 -16.74 24.50
N VAL A 150 -12.24 -17.52 24.94
CA VAL A 150 -10.83 -17.08 24.95
C VAL A 150 -10.34 -16.94 23.52
N ALA A 151 -9.75 -15.80 23.20
CA ALA A 151 -9.17 -15.54 21.87
C ALA A 151 -8.02 -16.50 21.59
N LYS A 152 -8.05 -17.18 20.44
CA LYS A 152 -7.05 -18.15 19.97
C LYS A 152 -6.50 -17.82 18.61
N THR A 153 -7.20 -16.98 17.86
CA THR A 153 -6.82 -16.57 16.52
C THR A 153 -6.60 -15.06 16.46
N PRO A 154 -5.83 -14.56 15.49
CA PRO A 154 -5.62 -13.11 15.33
C PRO A 154 -6.92 -12.30 15.24
N LEU A 155 -7.96 -12.85 14.59
CA LEU A 155 -9.25 -12.17 14.50
C LEU A 155 -9.97 -12.14 15.85
N GLU A 156 -9.90 -13.23 16.62
CA GLU A 156 -10.50 -13.29 17.96
C GLU A 156 -9.83 -12.33 18.94
N GLU A 157 -8.52 -12.10 18.83
CA GLU A 157 -7.84 -11.06 19.61
C GLU A 157 -8.36 -9.65 19.27
N TRP A 158 -8.59 -9.37 17.98
CA TRP A 158 -9.23 -8.12 17.57
C TRP A 158 -10.65 -7.97 18.12
N VAL A 159 -11.46 -9.04 18.05
CA VAL A 159 -12.84 -9.00 18.58
C VAL A 159 -12.83 -8.87 20.10
N ASN A 160 -11.92 -9.55 20.81
CA ASN A 160 -11.74 -9.39 22.23
C ASN A 160 -11.38 -7.95 22.61
N TYR A 161 -10.42 -7.35 21.89
CA TYR A 161 -10.09 -5.94 22.07
C TYR A 161 -11.30 -5.02 21.83
N LEU A 162 -12.07 -5.25 20.77
CA LEU A 162 -13.29 -4.47 20.51
C LEU A 162 -14.32 -4.62 21.63
N LYS A 163 -14.39 -5.79 22.27
CA LYS A 163 -15.32 -6.08 23.37
C LYS A 163 -14.89 -5.49 24.71
N THR A 164 -13.61 -5.65 25.05
CA THR A 164 -13.10 -5.36 26.40
C THR A 164 -12.29 -4.07 26.49
N GLY A 165 -11.74 -3.60 25.36
CA GLY A 165 -10.75 -2.53 25.33
C GLY A 165 -9.34 -2.98 25.73
N GLU A 166 -9.14 -4.25 26.06
CA GLU A 166 -7.87 -4.79 26.53
C GLU A 166 -7.09 -5.45 25.38
N ILE A 167 -5.78 -5.26 25.38
CA ILE A 167 -4.85 -5.84 24.40
C ILE A 167 -3.75 -6.58 25.18
N GLU A 168 -3.58 -7.86 24.87
CA GLU A 168 -2.54 -8.68 25.49
C GLU A 168 -1.15 -8.08 25.29
N PRO A 169 -0.30 -8.03 26.37
CA PRO A 169 1.00 -7.35 26.31
C PRO A 169 1.97 -7.89 25.25
N ASP A 170 1.90 -9.18 24.97
CA ASP A 170 2.79 -9.92 24.08
C ASP A 170 2.16 -10.30 22.74
N THR A 171 1.00 -9.70 22.41
CA THR A 171 0.32 -9.93 21.12
C THR A 171 1.25 -9.66 19.94
N LYS A 172 1.19 -10.57 18.97
CA LYS A 172 1.86 -10.45 17.66
C LYS A 172 0.88 -10.19 16.52
N VAL A 173 -0.38 -9.93 16.85
CA VAL A 173 -1.42 -9.68 15.86
C VAL A 173 -1.20 -8.33 15.19
N PRO A 174 -1.16 -8.28 13.85
CA PRO A 174 -0.94 -7.05 13.11
C PRO A 174 -1.92 -5.95 13.50
N GLY A 175 -1.40 -4.79 13.89
CA GLY A 175 -2.17 -3.60 14.23
C GLY A 175 -2.61 -3.50 15.70
N LEU A 176 -2.59 -4.59 16.50
CA LEU A 176 -2.96 -4.51 17.92
C LEU A 176 -1.88 -3.85 18.78
N SER A 177 -0.60 -4.07 18.49
CA SER A 177 0.51 -3.37 19.16
C SER A 177 0.43 -1.87 18.94
N GLU A 178 0.18 -1.45 17.71
CA GLU A 178 0.00 -0.03 17.34
C GLU A 178 -1.25 0.57 17.99
N ALA A 179 -2.34 -0.19 18.06
CA ALA A 179 -3.55 0.23 18.76
C ALA A 179 -3.28 0.46 20.26
N ARG A 180 -2.52 -0.43 20.90
CA ARG A 180 -2.11 -0.29 22.30
C ARG A 180 -1.29 0.96 22.56
N GLU A 181 -0.32 1.26 21.70
CA GLU A 181 0.48 2.49 21.83
C GLU A 181 -0.38 3.75 21.68
N LYS A 182 -1.35 3.73 20.77
CA LYS A 182 -2.33 4.83 20.66
C LYS A 182 -3.22 4.94 21.90
N LEU A 183 -3.67 3.85 22.48
CA LEU A 183 -4.45 3.88 23.74
C LEU A 183 -3.65 4.49 24.87
N LYS A 184 -2.37 4.14 25.01
CA LYS A 184 -1.47 4.77 25.99
C LYS A 184 -1.39 6.29 25.77
N TYR A 185 -1.16 6.72 24.53
CA TYR A 185 -1.12 8.12 24.16
C TYR A 185 -2.39 8.86 24.58
N TYR A 186 -3.56 8.33 24.24
CA TYR A 186 -4.84 8.96 24.59
C TYR A 186 -5.15 8.95 26.10
N SER A 187 -4.56 8.03 26.86
CA SER A 187 -4.70 7.97 28.32
C SER A 187 -3.77 8.94 29.05
N MET A 188 -2.77 9.51 28.38
CA MET A 188 -1.85 10.49 28.97
C MET A 188 -2.58 11.77 29.35
N ALA A 189 -2.13 12.41 30.44
CA ALA A 189 -2.56 13.77 30.75
C ALA A 189 -2.14 14.77 29.65
N PRO A 190 -2.86 15.89 29.44
CA PRO A 190 -2.55 16.84 28.38
C PRO A 190 -1.08 17.33 28.35
N ALA A 191 -0.48 17.55 29.52
CA ALA A 191 0.93 17.96 29.63
C ALA A 191 1.90 16.85 29.20
N GLU A 192 1.62 15.60 29.56
CA GLU A 192 2.42 14.44 29.15
C GLU A 192 2.30 14.20 27.65
N ARG A 193 1.10 14.34 27.10
CA ARG A 193 0.85 14.24 25.66
C ARG A 193 1.62 15.28 24.87
N TYR A 194 1.60 16.53 25.34
CA TYR A 194 2.37 17.61 24.74
C TYR A 194 3.87 17.32 24.75
N ALA A 195 4.43 16.87 25.88
CA ALA A 195 5.84 16.50 25.98
C ALA A 195 6.22 15.32 25.07
N TYR A 196 5.30 14.34 24.93
CA TYR A 196 5.48 13.21 24.01
C TYR A 196 5.49 13.65 22.55
N ASP A 197 4.59 14.55 22.15
CA ASP A 197 4.52 15.09 20.80
C ASP A 197 5.77 15.92 20.46
N GLU A 198 6.26 16.76 21.39
CA GLU A 198 7.53 17.48 21.23
C GLU A 198 8.72 16.53 21.04
N HIS A 199 8.76 15.45 21.83
CA HIS A 199 9.82 14.44 21.68
C HIS A 199 9.77 13.75 20.32
N LEU A 200 8.60 13.35 19.85
CA LEU A 200 8.43 12.77 18.52
C LEU A 200 8.83 13.75 17.40
N ASN A 201 8.44 15.00 17.51
CA ASN A 201 8.82 16.05 16.55
C ASN A 201 10.35 16.24 16.50
N ALA A 202 11.01 16.23 17.66
CA ALA A 202 12.46 16.32 17.72
C ALA A 202 13.15 15.14 17.02
N ILE A 203 12.65 13.91 17.22
CA ILE A 203 13.15 12.71 16.53
C ILE A 203 12.93 12.80 15.02
N MET A 204 11.78 13.27 14.56
CA MET A 204 11.49 13.46 13.14
C MET A 204 12.45 14.45 12.50
N ILE A 205 12.66 15.60 13.13
CA ILE A 205 13.61 16.63 12.66
C ILE A 205 15.03 16.05 12.58
N GLN A 206 15.45 15.31 13.60
CA GLN A 206 16.79 14.68 13.62
C GLN A 206 16.95 13.68 12.46
N ASN A 207 15.93 12.86 12.20
CA ASN A 207 15.92 11.90 11.10
C ASN A 207 15.95 12.60 9.73
N ASP A 208 15.22 13.70 9.56
CA ASP A 208 15.24 14.50 8.34
C ASP A 208 16.62 15.12 8.10
N VAL A 209 17.26 15.67 9.12
CA VAL A 209 18.63 16.20 9.04
C VAL A 209 19.60 15.12 8.61
N LEU A 210 19.55 13.93 9.24
CA LEU A 210 20.42 12.79 8.89
C LEU A 210 20.18 12.31 7.45
N SER A 211 18.93 12.23 7.02
CA SER A 211 18.56 11.79 5.67
C SER A 211 19.04 12.78 4.61
N THR A 212 18.90 14.07 4.89
CA THR A 212 19.38 15.16 4.03
C THR A 212 20.90 15.14 3.91
N ALA A 213 21.63 15.06 5.02
CA ALA A 213 23.10 14.98 5.01
C ALA A 213 23.61 13.75 4.24
N LYS A 214 22.92 12.60 4.38
CA LYS A 214 23.23 11.38 3.62
C LYS A 214 23.04 11.58 2.12
N LEU A 215 21.94 12.21 1.72
CA LEU A 215 21.63 12.49 0.32
C LEU A 215 22.63 13.49 -0.30
N GLU A 216 22.99 14.54 0.44
CA GLU A 216 24.02 15.51 0.03
C GLU A 216 25.38 14.84 -0.16
N GLY A 217 25.83 14.04 0.81
CA GLY A 217 27.09 13.28 0.73
C GLY A 217 27.12 12.30 -0.44
N LEU A 218 25.99 11.64 -0.73
CA LEU A 218 25.87 10.73 -1.87
C LEU A 218 25.94 11.47 -3.21
N THR A 219 25.31 12.64 -3.28
CA THR A 219 25.30 13.49 -4.46
C THR A 219 26.69 14.07 -4.75
N GLU A 220 27.35 14.57 -3.70
CA GLU A 220 28.72 15.06 -3.79
C GLU A 220 29.73 13.97 -4.19
N GLY A 221 29.65 12.80 -3.53
CA GLY A 221 30.49 11.65 -3.86
C GLY A 221 30.31 11.16 -5.31
N ARG A 222 29.06 11.12 -5.80
CA ARG A 222 28.79 10.80 -7.22
C ARG A 222 29.36 11.86 -8.18
N SER A 223 29.26 13.13 -7.83
CA SER A 223 29.77 14.22 -8.64
C SER A 223 31.29 14.16 -8.74
N LYS A 224 32.00 13.98 -7.60
CA LYS A 224 33.46 13.83 -7.54
C LYS A 224 33.93 12.59 -8.31
N GLY A 225 33.34 11.42 -8.04
CA GLY A 225 33.72 10.19 -8.72
C GLY A 225 33.52 10.22 -10.23
N ARG A 226 32.45 10.95 -10.70
CA ARG A 226 32.28 11.18 -12.15
C ARG A 226 33.32 12.12 -12.74
N ALA A 227 33.73 13.16 -12.00
CA ALA A 227 34.75 14.08 -12.46
C ALA A 227 36.13 13.37 -12.54
N GLU A 228 36.53 12.69 -11.48
CA GLU A 228 37.75 11.90 -11.41
C GLU A 228 37.82 10.83 -12.49
N GLY A 229 36.79 9.98 -12.64
CA GLY A 229 36.74 8.96 -13.67
C GLY A 229 36.75 9.51 -15.11
N ARG A 230 36.22 10.73 -15.33
CA ARG A 230 36.34 11.40 -16.65
C ARG A 230 37.77 11.88 -16.92
N GLU A 231 38.44 12.35 -15.88
CA GLU A 231 39.81 12.85 -16.00
C GLU A 231 40.77 11.69 -16.25
N GLU A 232 40.65 10.64 -15.47
CA GLU A 232 41.41 9.40 -15.63
C GLU A 232 41.16 8.76 -17.01
N GLY A 233 39.93 8.56 -17.43
CA GLY A 233 39.60 7.98 -18.74
C GLY A 233 40.08 8.86 -19.92
N ARG A 234 40.17 10.18 -19.73
CA ARG A 234 40.76 11.08 -20.76
C ARG A 234 42.28 10.95 -20.82
N ALA A 235 42.92 10.77 -19.65
CA ALA A 235 44.37 10.57 -19.60
C ALA A 235 44.75 9.23 -20.26
N GLU A 236 44.09 8.16 -19.82
CA GLU A 236 44.28 6.82 -20.38
C GLU A 236 44.03 6.77 -21.90
N GLY A 237 42.90 7.35 -22.34
CA GLY A 237 42.54 7.40 -23.75
C GLY A 237 43.53 8.20 -24.61
N ARG A 238 44.15 9.26 -24.04
CA ARG A 238 45.21 10.00 -24.73
C ARG A 238 46.48 9.17 -24.86
N GLU A 239 46.88 8.48 -23.80
CA GLU A 239 48.06 7.64 -23.77
C GLU A 239 47.91 6.47 -24.78
N GLU A 240 46.75 5.80 -24.75
CA GLU A 240 46.45 4.71 -25.68
C GLU A 240 46.45 5.17 -27.17
N ALA A 241 45.88 6.35 -27.43
CA ALA A 241 45.89 6.95 -28.76
C ALA A 241 47.30 7.29 -29.25
N LEU A 242 48.16 7.82 -28.36
CA LEU A 242 49.57 8.12 -28.68
C LEU A 242 50.34 6.84 -28.95
N LEU A 243 50.18 5.80 -28.15
CA LEU A 243 50.79 4.48 -28.36
C LEU A 243 50.34 3.82 -29.65
N SER A 244 49.05 3.87 -29.92
CA SER A 244 48.47 3.35 -31.19
C SER A 244 49.03 4.12 -32.41
N THR A 245 49.07 5.43 -32.32
CA THR A 245 49.66 6.28 -33.39
C THR A 245 51.13 5.93 -33.61
N ALA A 246 51.93 5.80 -32.55
CA ALA A 246 53.33 5.43 -32.63
C ALA A 246 53.55 4.05 -33.28
N ARG A 247 52.73 3.04 -32.95
CA ARG A 247 52.75 1.72 -33.62
C ARG A 247 52.47 1.81 -35.11
N ASN A 248 51.48 2.60 -35.51
CA ASN A 248 51.12 2.78 -36.89
C ASN A 248 52.26 3.47 -37.68
N LEU A 249 52.87 4.54 -37.12
CA LEU A 249 53.99 5.24 -37.75
C LEU A 249 55.25 4.34 -37.85
N LYS A 250 55.52 3.51 -36.86
CA LYS A 250 56.60 2.50 -36.87
C LYS A 250 56.38 1.46 -37.98
N ALA A 251 55.13 0.97 -38.11
CA ALA A 251 54.76 0.05 -39.21
C ALA A 251 54.87 0.66 -40.61
N MET A 252 54.71 1.98 -40.71
CA MET A 252 54.90 2.74 -41.96
C MET A 252 56.36 3.02 -42.29
N GLY A 253 57.31 2.62 -41.41
CA GLY A 253 58.75 2.75 -41.65
C GLY A 253 59.36 4.11 -41.31
N LEU A 254 58.65 4.96 -40.52
CA LEU A 254 59.24 6.25 -40.09
C LEU A 254 60.36 6.04 -39.09
N SER A 255 61.32 7.00 -39.07
CA SER A 255 62.43 6.96 -38.09
C SER A 255 61.90 7.16 -36.64
N MET A 256 62.63 6.62 -35.66
CA MET A 256 62.31 6.78 -34.22
C MET A 256 62.32 8.26 -33.79
N GLU A 257 63.19 9.10 -34.43
CA GLU A 257 63.23 10.54 -34.27
C GLU A 257 61.89 11.20 -34.69
N ASP A 258 61.39 10.80 -35.86
CA ASP A 258 60.17 11.38 -36.40
C ASP A 258 58.93 10.92 -35.64
N ILE A 259 58.89 9.66 -35.18
CA ILE A 259 57.81 9.13 -34.35
C ILE A 259 57.82 9.84 -32.97
N SER A 260 58.98 10.01 -32.35
CA SER A 260 59.10 10.74 -31.06
C SER A 260 58.64 12.20 -31.19
N ARG A 261 59.03 12.88 -32.28
CA ARG A 261 58.60 14.26 -32.54
C ARG A 261 57.09 14.39 -32.82
N ALA A 262 56.51 13.40 -33.45
CA ALA A 262 55.06 13.39 -33.77
C ALA A 262 54.19 13.02 -32.58
N THR A 263 54.62 12.14 -31.71
CA THR A 263 53.84 11.58 -30.62
C THR A 263 54.23 12.13 -29.24
N GLY A 264 55.43 12.70 -29.10
CA GLY A 264 56.01 13.09 -27.79
C GLY A 264 56.49 11.92 -26.93
N LEU A 265 56.42 10.68 -27.39
CA LEU A 265 56.89 9.51 -26.67
C LEU A 265 58.44 9.44 -26.69
N SER A 266 59.00 8.88 -25.62
CA SER A 266 60.42 8.65 -25.55
C SER A 266 60.88 7.59 -26.56
N LYS A 267 62.13 7.66 -27.03
CA LYS A 267 62.68 6.64 -27.93
C LYS A 267 62.66 5.25 -27.30
N GLU A 268 62.81 5.18 -25.97
CA GLU A 268 62.75 3.94 -25.21
C GLU A 268 61.37 3.30 -25.24
N ASP A 269 60.30 4.10 -25.15
CA ASP A 269 58.94 3.63 -25.24
C ASP A 269 58.57 3.21 -26.65
N ILE A 270 59.07 3.92 -27.66
CA ILE A 270 58.86 3.56 -29.07
C ILE A 270 59.58 2.24 -29.44
N VAL A 271 60.68 1.93 -28.79
CA VAL A 271 61.38 0.66 -28.99
C VAL A 271 60.57 -0.53 -28.49
N LYS A 272 59.86 -0.34 -27.36
CA LYS A 272 59.03 -1.38 -26.72
C LYS A 272 57.71 -1.66 -27.45
N LEU A 273 57.30 -0.79 -28.35
CA LEU A 273 56.12 -0.96 -29.18
C LEU A 273 56.37 -1.93 -30.35
#